data_3e021002331ce3bf89db243020a195f4
#
_entry.id   3e021002331ce3bf89db243020a195f4
#
_cell.length_a   1.000
_cell.length_b   1.000
_cell.length_c   1.000
_cell.angle_alpha   90.00
_cell.angle_beta   90.00
_cell.angle_gamma   90.00
#
_symmetry.space_group_name_H-M   'P 1'
#
loop_
_entity.id
_entity.type
_entity.pdbx_description
1 polymer ?
#
loop_
_entity_poly.entity_id
_entity_poly.type
_entity_poly.pdbx_seq_one_letter_code
_entity_poly.pdbx_strand_id
1 'polypeptide(L)'
;MRLHSLLFACGAALLLTACDESPKDTWHGYAEGNYVRVAPIGGGIVEKVAVKRGDLVKRGDLLFKLETTSEEADLESAEAGLTEAKTTLREAELEYQRKVKLRAQHNVAQAEVDTAHARRDRAGAAVLTAASAITQAKWRLARREGRAPADAIIQDVMFREGEFANPNQPVVSMLPPQNIKVRFFVPEAELGNIKEGGKVLLTCSGCPQNLSGTIRFLSTEVKFTPPVIYSDQSKEKLVYMAEATLDETPRTLHPGQPVTVSLLPRPAD
;
A
#
# COMPACT_ATOMS: atom_id res chain seq x y z
N MET A 1 -79.40 -18.10 24.70
CA MET A 1 -78.42 -17.04 24.37
C MET A 1 -77.20 -17.09 25.28
N ARG A 2 -76.46 -18.19 25.33
CA ARG A 2 -75.17 -18.30 26.11
C ARG A 2 -74.13 -19.28 25.51
N LEU A 3 -74.28 -19.65 24.23
CA LEU A 3 -73.40 -20.66 23.62
C LEU A 3 -72.46 -20.11 22.48
N HIS A 4 -72.57 -18.82 22.15
CA HIS A 4 -71.78 -18.22 21.04
C HIS A 4 -70.57 -17.39 21.52
N SER A 5 -70.45 -17.17 22.86
CA SER A 5 -69.35 -16.35 23.42
C SER A 5 -68.04 -17.12 23.71
N LEU A 6 -68.04 -18.45 23.69
CA LEU A 6 -66.86 -19.29 24.02
C LEU A 6 -65.96 -19.66 22.79
N LEU A 7 -66.47 -19.49 21.58
CA LEU A 7 -65.74 -19.83 20.34
C LEU A 7 -64.89 -18.69 19.84
N PHE A 8 -65.08 -17.47 20.34
CA PHE A 8 -64.27 -16.29 19.87
C PHE A 8 -63.00 -16.05 20.67
N ALA A 9 -62.88 -16.65 21.88
CA ALA A 9 -61.68 -16.48 22.72
C ALA A 9 -60.50 -17.42 22.41
N CYS A 10 -60.72 -18.50 21.61
CA CYS A 10 -59.70 -19.49 21.29
C CYS A 10 -58.93 -19.17 19.98
N GLY A 11 -59.42 -18.23 19.16
CA GLY A 11 -58.81 -17.86 17.89
C GLY A 11 -57.73 -16.77 17.97
N ALA A 12 -57.63 -16.07 19.11
CA ALA A 12 -56.69 -14.93 19.25
C ALA A 12 -55.34 -15.29 19.89
N ALA A 13 -55.12 -16.54 20.30
CA ALA A 13 -53.90 -16.96 21.02
C ALA A 13 -52.84 -17.63 20.12
N LEU A 14 -53.07 -17.72 18.80
CA LEU A 14 -52.16 -18.46 17.87
C LEU A 14 -51.28 -17.59 16.97
N LEU A 15 -51.19 -16.29 17.22
CA LEU A 15 -50.45 -15.35 16.35
C LEU A 15 -49.18 -14.75 16.98
N LEU A 16 -48.62 -15.32 18.06
CA LEU A 16 -47.48 -14.73 18.78
C LEU A 16 -46.24 -15.65 18.85
N THR A 17 -45.93 -16.46 17.83
CA THR A 17 -44.65 -17.15 17.76
C THR A 17 -43.99 -16.95 16.40
N ALA A 18 -43.79 -15.70 16.00
CA ALA A 18 -42.74 -15.38 15.08
C ALA A 18 -41.50 -14.99 15.93
N CYS A 19 -40.83 -15.96 16.55
CA CYS A 19 -39.47 -15.78 16.95
C CYS A 19 -38.66 -15.62 15.66
N ASP A 20 -38.18 -14.42 15.44
CA ASP A 20 -37.14 -14.13 14.44
C ASP A 20 -35.88 -14.86 14.93
N GLU A 21 -35.72 -16.12 14.53
CA GLU A 21 -34.53 -16.93 14.76
C GLU A 21 -33.50 -16.35 13.81
N SER A 22 -32.60 -15.51 14.31
CA SER A 22 -31.46 -15.03 13.56
C SER A 22 -30.80 -16.21 12.83
N PRO A 23 -30.61 -16.15 11.51
CA PRO A 23 -30.07 -17.29 10.77
C PRO A 23 -28.74 -17.72 11.39
N LYS A 24 -28.65 -19.00 11.74
CA LYS A 24 -27.42 -19.62 12.25
C LYS A 24 -26.31 -19.37 11.23
N ASP A 25 -25.08 -19.18 11.70
CA ASP A 25 -23.90 -18.91 10.88
C ASP A 25 -23.87 -17.53 10.19
N THR A 26 -24.40 -16.49 10.82
CA THR A 26 -24.24 -15.10 10.39
C THR A 26 -23.47 -14.29 11.43
N TRP A 27 -22.46 -13.56 10.98
CA TRP A 27 -21.60 -12.74 11.83
C TRP A 27 -21.63 -11.30 11.39
N HIS A 28 -21.45 -10.41 12.33
CA HIS A 28 -21.39 -8.99 12.07
C HIS A 28 -19.96 -8.50 12.09
N GLY A 29 -19.68 -7.58 11.17
CA GLY A 29 -18.36 -6.98 11.01
C GLY A 29 -18.45 -5.64 10.30
N TYR A 30 -17.32 -5.19 9.81
CA TYR A 30 -17.19 -3.95 9.06
C TYR A 30 -16.05 -4.04 8.04
N ALA A 31 -16.19 -3.24 7.00
CA ALA A 31 -15.12 -3.05 6.04
C ALA A 31 -13.97 -2.23 6.68
N GLU A 32 -12.74 -2.66 6.51
CA GLU A 32 -11.54 -1.98 6.98
C GLU A 32 -10.61 -1.70 5.82
N GLY A 33 -10.08 -0.47 5.74
CA GLY A 33 -9.13 -0.07 4.71
C GLY A 33 -7.71 -0.03 5.23
N ASN A 34 -6.79 -0.73 4.55
CA ASN A 34 -5.37 -0.59 4.81
C ASN A 34 -4.79 0.50 3.89
N TYR A 35 -4.66 1.71 4.44
CA TYR A 35 -4.20 2.88 3.72
C TYR A 35 -2.72 2.80 3.38
N VAL A 36 -2.39 3.16 2.15
CA VAL A 36 -1.01 3.38 1.71
C VAL A 36 -0.68 4.86 1.91
N ARG A 37 0.35 5.13 2.68
CA ARG A 37 0.82 6.48 2.97
C ARG A 37 2.07 6.77 2.17
N VAL A 38 2.02 7.79 1.32
CA VAL A 38 3.15 8.20 0.48
C VAL A 38 3.86 9.35 1.16
N ALA A 39 5.12 9.13 1.52
CA ALA A 39 5.98 10.06 2.22
C ALA A 39 7.27 10.30 1.43
N PRO A 40 7.89 11.49 1.52
CA PRO A 40 9.20 11.73 0.94
C PRO A 40 10.28 11.02 1.74
N ILE A 41 11.34 10.57 1.06
CA ILE A 41 12.53 9.99 1.70
C ILE A 41 13.41 11.08 2.33
N GLY A 42 13.58 12.20 1.61
CA GLY A 42 14.28 13.39 2.10
C GLY A 42 13.30 14.53 2.40
N GLY A 43 13.55 15.32 3.43
CA GLY A 43 12.74 16.50 3.74
C GLY A 43 12.87 17.61 2.68
N GLY A 44 11.85 18.45 2.57
CA GLY A 44 11.86 19.60 1.66
C GLY A 44 10.54 20.35 1.63
N ILE A 45 10.54 21.50 0.99
CA ILE A 45 9.33 22.30 0.77
C ILE A 45 8.48 21.61 -0.30
N VAL A 46 7.19 21.48 -0.05
CA VAL A 46 6.22 20.99 -1.03
C VAL A 46 6.02 22.06 -2.09
N GLU A 47 6.59 21.83 -3.28
CA GLU A 47 6.45 22.74 -4.42
C GLU A 47 5.05 22.64 -5.03
N LYS A 48 4.54 21.41 -5.14
CA LYS A 48 3.25 21.13 -5.78
C LYS A 48 2.56 19.93 -5.17
N VAL A 49 1.24 20.03 -5.02
CA VAL A 49 0.34 18.91 -4.74
C VAL A 49 -0.55 18.68 -5.96
N ALA A 50 -0.37 17.55 -6.65
CA ALA A 50 -1.01 17.28 -7.94
C ALA A 50 -2.40 16.65 -7.80
N VAL A 51 -2.82 16.28 -6.58
CA VAL A 51 -4.05 15.52 -6.32
C VAL A 51 -4.86 16.14 -5.19
N LYS A 52 -6.15 15.84 -5.17
CA LYS A 52 -7.09 16.24 -4.13
C LYS A 52 -7.77 15.03 -3.52
N ARG A 53 -8.31 15.18 -2.33
CA ARG A 53 -9.13 14.15 -1.67
C ARG A 53 -10.29 13.75 -2.57
N GLY A 54 -10.46 12.43 -2.75
CA GLY A 54 -11.49 11.84 -3.61
C GLY A 54 -11.02 11.54 -5.04
N ASP A 55 -9.86 12.02 -5.47
CA ASP A 55 -9.34 11.76 -6.80
C ASP A 55 -8.99 10.27 -6.98
N LEU A 56 -9.22 9.78 -8.19
CA LEU A 56 -8.79 8.45 -8.64
C LEU A 56 -7.42 8.59 -9.31
N VAL A 57 -6.44 7.86 -8.82
CA VAL A 57 -5.07 7.84 -9.36
C VAL A 57 -4.71 6.45 -9.85
N LYS A 58 -3.87 6.39 -10.88
CA LYS A 58 -3.25 5.18 -11.40
C LYS A 58 -1.84 5.04 -10.86
N ARG A 59 -1.33 3.83 -10.86
CA ARG A 59 0.08 3.55 -10.54
C ARG A 59 1.01 4.43 -11.40
N GLY A 60 1.92 5.14 -10.74
CA GLY A 60 2.89 6.04 -11.38
C GLY A 60 2.44 7.51 -11.47
N ASP A 61 1.17 7.82 -11.24
CA ASP A 61 0.68 9.21 -11.24
C ASP A 61 1.42 10.05 -10.19
N LEU A 62 1.69 11.31 -10.53
CA LEU A 62 2.31 12.26 -9.63
C LEU A 62 1.31 12.66 -8.54
N LEU A 63 1.70 12.53 -7.28
CA LEU A 63 0.91 12.93 -6.13
C LEU A 63 1.37 14.29 -5.59
N PHE A 64 2.67 14.44 -5.41
CA PHE A 64 3.30 15.68 -4.97
C PHE A 64 4.73 15.79 -5.51
N LYS A 65 5.25 17.00 -5.54
CA LYS A 65 6.64 17.33 -5.87
C LYS A 65 7.21 18.21 -4.79
N LEU A 66 8.42 17.90 -4.32
CA LEU A 66 9.21 18.76 -3.46
C LEU A 66 10.09 19.67 -4.32
N GLU A 67 10.57 20.76 -3.75
CA GLU A 67 11.57 21.63 -4.36
C GLU A 67 12.79 20.83 -4.78
N THR A 68 13.30 21.09 -6.01
CA THR A 68 14.36 20.29 -6.65
C THR A 68 15.65 21.05 -6.89
N THR A 69 15.70 22.34 -6.56
CA THR A 69 16.83 23.27 -6.90
C THR A 69 18.19 22.70 -6.49
N SER A 70 18.30 22.13 -5.28
CA SER A 70 19.55 21.54 -4.79
C SER A 70 19.95 20.28 -5.55
N GLU A 71 19.00 19.39 -5.82
CA GLU A 71 19.24 18.12 -6.52
C GLU A 71 19.53 18.31 -8.00
N GLU A 72 18.96 19.34 -8.62
CA GLU A 72 19.28 19.74 -10.01
C GLU A 72 20.70 20.26 -10.09
N ALA A 73 21.14 21.11 -9.16
CA ALA A 73 22.51 21.59 -9.07
C ALA A 73 23.51 20.44 -8.79
N ASP A 74 23.16 19.50 -7.92
CA ASP A 74 23.95 18.29 -7.67
C ASP A 74 24.12 17.45 -8.94
N LEU A 75 23.07 17.29 -9.73
CA LEU A 75 23.10 16.56 -10.98
C LEU A 75 24.01 17.24 -12.01
N GLU A 76 23.87 18.57 -12.17
CA GLU A 76 24.71 19.36 -13.07
C GLU A 76 26.19 19.26 -12.66
N SER A 77 26.50 19.35 -11.36
CA SER A 77 27.86 19.17 -10.84
C SER A 77 28.43 17.78 -11.15
N ALA A 78 27.61 16.73 -10.99
CA ALA A 78 28.02 15.36 -11.30
C ALA A 78 28.27 15.16 -12.82
N GLU A 79 27.47 15.81 -13.68
CA GLU A 79 27.64 15.77 -15.14
C GLU A 79 28.93 16.51 -15.60
N ALA A 80 29.23 17.64 -14.94
CA ALA A 80 30.50 18.34 -15.16
C ALA A 80 31.71 17.46 -14.75
N GLY A 81 31.63 16.80 -13.60
CA GLY A 81 32.65 15.84 -13.12
C GLY A 81 32.90 14.68 -14.08
N LEU A 82 31.84 14.14 -14.69
CA LEU A 82 32.01 13.10 -15.75
C LEU A 82 32.73 13.64 -16.97
N THR A 83 32.43 14.86 -17.36
CA THR A 83 33.08 15.52 -18.51
C THR A 83 34.58 15.72 -18.26
N GLU A 84 34.95 16.16 -17.05
CA GLU A 84 36.35 16.29 -16.63
C GLU A 84 37.06 14.92 -16.64
N ALA A 85 36.47 13.88 -16.05
CA ALA A 85 37.05 12.55 -16.02
C ALA A 85 37.27 11.96 -17.43
N LYS A 86 36.32 12.18 -18.34
CA LYS A 86 36.45 11.77 -19.76
C LYS A 86 37.58 12.52 -20.47
N THR A 87 37.78 13.80 -20.17
CA THR A 87 38.87 14.59 -20.74
C THR A 87 40.23 14.08 -20.26
N THR A 88 40.33 13.82 -18.96
CA THR A 88 41.54 13.23 -18.34
C THR A 88 41.87 11.85 -18.92
N LEU A 89 40.84 11.01 -19.12
CA LEU A 89 41.04 9.71 -19.77
C LEU A 89 41.55 9.86 -21.19
N ARG A 90 41.00 10.79 -21.97
CA ARG A 90 41.46 11.05 -23.35
C ARG A 90 42.91 11.49 -23.38
N GLU A 91 43.34 12.38 -22.50
CA GLU A 91 44.71 12.81 -22.36
C GLU A 91 45.64 11.64 -22.01
N ALA A 92 45.26 10.83 -21.03
CA ALA A 92 46.04 9.65 -20.62
C ALA A 92 46.13 8.61 -21.73
N GLU A 93 45.07 8.39 -22.51
CA GLU A 93 45.04 7.48 -23.66
C GLU A 93 46.01 7.96 -24.77
N LEU A 94 45.97 9.25 -25.12
CA LEU A 94 46.86 9.83 -26.11
C LEU A 94 48.34 9.71 -25.68
N GLU A 95 48.63 9.94 -24.39
CA GLU A 95 49.99 9.80 -23.85
C GLU A 95 50.45 8.34 -23.88
N TYR A 96 49.59 7.40 -23.48
CA TYR A 96 49.90 5.97 -23.58
C TYR A 96 50.20 5.55 -25.02
N GLN A 97 49.35 5.93 -25.97
CA GLN A 97 49.55 5.62 -27.40
C GLN A 97 50.85 6.22 -27.93
N ARG A 98 51.21 7.46 -27.51
CA ARG A 98 52.49 8.09 -27.87
C ARG A 98 53.68 7.29 -27.33
N LYS A 99 53.63 6.88 -26.04
CA LYS A 99 54.71 6.08 -25.43
C LYS A 99 54.87 4.70 -26.09
N VAL A 100 53.76 4.04 -26.43
CA VAL A 100 53.80 2.77 -27.20
C VAL A 100 54.49 2.94 -28.53
N LYS A 101 54.17 4.02 -29.31
CA LYS A 101 54.84 4.31 -30.61
C LYS A 101 56.32 4.60 -30.44
N LEU A 102 56.73 5.39 -29.45
CA LEU A 102 58.13 5.70 -29.16
C LEU A 102 58.91 4.45 -28.71
N ARG A 103 58.27 3.56 -27.97
CA ARG A 103 58.87 2.28 -27.55
C ARG A 103 59.17 1.36 -28.74
N ALA A 104 58.24 1.30 -29.70
CA ALA A 104 58.48 0.56 -30.95
C ALA A 104 59.69 1.06 -31.73
N GLN A 105 60.04 2.33 -31.54
CA GLN A 105 61.24 2.96 -32.11
C GLN A 105 62.47 2.90 -31.18
N HIS A 106 62.38 2.17 -30.04
CA HIS A 106 63.44 2.08 -29.02
C HIS A 106 63.79 3.41 -28.31
N ASN A 107 62.94 4.46 -28.40
CA ASN A 107 63.22 5.81 -27.89
C ASN A 107 62.81 6.02 -26.42
N VAL A 108 62.12 5.07 -25.79
CA VAL A 108 61.70 5.14 -24.37
C VAL A 108 61.83 3.78 -23.67
N ALA A 109 62.00 3.79 -22.35
CA ALA A 109 62.04 2.58 -21.53
C ALA A 109 60.67 1.92 -21.39
N GLN A 110 60.61 0.60 -21.18
CA GLN A 110 59.37 -0.13 -20.94
C GLN A 110 58.61 0.43 -19.74
N ALA A 111 59.32 0.80 -18.66
CA ALA A 111 58.73 1.40 -17.43
C ALA A 111 57.93 2.67 -17.72
N GLU A 112 58.28 3.45 -18.76
CA GLU A 112 57.50 4.64 -19.12
C GLU A 112 56.16 4.26 -19.78
N VAL A 113 56.15 3.21 -20.61
CA VAL A 113 54.92 2.66 -21.19
C VAL A 113 54.02 2.12 -20.10
N ASP A 114 54.57 1.35 -19.16
CA ASP A 114 53.81 0.77 -18.03
C ASP A 114 53.22 1.86 -17.13
N THR A 115 53.97 2.95 -16.92
CA THR A 115 53.47 4.12 -16.16
C THR A 115 52.32 4.81 -16.87
N ALA A 116 52.43 5.04 -18.19
CA ALA A 116 51.37 5.65 -19.00
C ALA A 116 50.11 4.75 -19.04
N HIS A 117 50.30 3.43 -19.16
CA HIS A 117 49.22 2.45 -19.08
C HIS A 117 48.49 2.53 -17.75
N ALA A 118 49.20 2.53 -16.62
CA ALA A 118 48.62 2.64 -15.30
C ALA A 118 47.88 3.98 -15.07
N ARG A 119 48.33 5.08 -15.69
CA ARG A 119 47.62 6.36 -15.69
C ARG A 119 46.29 6.28 -16.44
N ARG A 120 46.30 5.71 -17.65
CA ARG A 120 45.10 5.49 -18.45
C ARG A 120 44.08 4.66 -17.69
N ASP A 121 44.52 3.56 -17.07
CA ASP A 121 43.60 2.68 -16.33
C ASP A 121 42.97 3.39 -15.11
N ARG A 122 43.77 4.17 -14.38
CA ARG A 122 43.24 5.02 -13.29
C ARG A 122 42.23 6.06 -13.79
N ALA A 123 42.52 6.71 -14.91
CA ALA A 123 41.60 7.67 -15.52
C ALA A 123 40.29 6.98 -16.00
N GLY A 124 40.41 5.76 -16.54
CA GLY A 124 39.25 4.93 -16.87
C GLY A 124 38.36 4.60 -15.67
N ALA A 125 38.99 4.23 -14.54
CA ALA A 125 38.28 3.99 -13.30
C ALA A 125 37.57 5.27 -12.76
N ALA A 126 38.22 6.45 -12.92
CA ALA A 126 37.62 7.73 -12.53
C ALA A 126 36.36 8.06 -13.35
N VAL A 127 36.32 7.71 -14.64
CA VAL A 127 35.11 7.85 -15.48
C VAL A 127 33.95 7.00 -14.92
N LEU A 128 34.21 5.76 -14.49
CA LEU A 128 33.18 4.90 -13.90
C LEU A 128 32.66 5.46 -12.58
N THR A 129 33.57 6.00 -11.75
CA THR A 129 33.18 6.66 -10.48
C THR A 129 32.30 7.88 -10.75
N ALA A 130 32.67 8.74 -11.71
CA ALA A 130 31.85 9.91 -12.05
C ALA A 130 30.49 9.53 -12.65
N ALA A 131 30.44 8.47 -13.49
CA ALA A 131 29.17 7.95 -13.99
C ALA A 131 28.23 7.44 -12.86
N SER A 132 28.82 6.81 -11.85
CA SER A 132 28.06 6.38 -10.66
C SER A 132 27.52 7.56 -9.86
N ALA A 133 28.27 8.67 -9.77
CA ALA A 133 27.81 9.90 -9.11
C ALA A 133 26.58 10.50 -9.82
N ILE A 134 26.54 10.50 -11.15
CA ILE A 134 25.35 10.91 -11.93
C ILE A 134 24.15 10.02 -11.60
N THR A 135 24.34 8.70 -11.55
CA THR A 135 23.26 7.77 -11.22
C THR A 135 22.67 8.07 -9.85
N GLN A 136 23.50 8.36 -8.86
CA GLN A 136 23.09 8.74 -7.52
C GLN A 136 22.34 10.10 -7.50
N ALA A 137 22.85 11.11 -8.22
CA ALA A 137 22.20 12.41 -8.30
C ALA A 137 20.83 12.31 -8.97
N LYS A 138 20.70 11.58 -10.08
CA LYS A 138 19.42 11.29 -10.74
C LYS A 138 18.43 10.56 -9.81
N TRP A 139 18.93 9.59 -9.04
CA TRP A 139 18.08 8.90 -8.06
C TRP A 139 17.56 9.84 -6.97
N ARG A 140 18.41 10.73 -6.40
CA ARG A 140 17.98 11.73 -5.41
C ARG A 140 16.94 12.67 -6.01
N LEU A 141 17.16 13.18 -7.19
CA LEU A 141 16.23 14.06 -7.91
C LEU A 141 14.87 13.38 -8.13
N ALA A 142 14.86 12.13 -8.63
CA ALA A 142 13.62 11.38 -8.86
C ALA A 142 12.83 11.12 -7.56
N ARG A 143 13.51 11.09 -6.39
CA ARG A 143 12.87 10.90 -5.08
C ARG A 143 12.25 12.18 -4.49
N ARG A 144 12.42 13.32 -5.17
CA ARG A 144 11.68 14.55 -4.85
C ARG A 144 10.22 14.48 -5.31
N GLU A 145 9.88 13.51 -6.13
CA GLU A 145 8.50 13.27 -6.55
C GLU A 145 7.90 12.09 -5.78
N GLY A 146 6.74 12.30 -5.17
CA GLY A 146 5.89 11.25 -4.64
C GLY A 146 4.93 10.76 -5.71
N ARG A 147 5.02 9.49 -6.08
CA ARG A 147 4.16 8.86 -7.10
C ARG A 147 3.32 7.74 -6.52
N ALA A 148 2.14 7.51 -7.09
CA ALA A 148 1.22 6.47 -6.67
C ALA A 148 1.83 5.06 -6.91
N PRO A 149 1.99 4.22 -5.86
CA PRO A 149 2.52 2.88 -6.00
C PRO A 149 1.51 1.88 -6.60
N ALA A 150 0.23 2.21 -6.58
CA ALA A 150 -0.88 1.39 -7.10
C ALA A 150 -2.05 2.28 -7.52
N ASP A 151 -3.00 1.71 -8.25
CA ASP A 151 -4.28 2.35 -8.52
C ASP A 151 -5.05 2.50 -7.21
N ALA A 152 -5.57 3.70 -6.92
CA ALA A 152 -6.22 3.99 -5.65
C ALA A 152 -7.11 5.24 -5.69
N ILE A 153 -7.88 5.40 -4.61
CA ILE A 153 -8.59 6.65 -4.30
C ILE A 153 -7.75 7.44 -3.28
N ILE A 154 -7.55 8.73 -3.52
CA ILE A 154 -6.91 9.63 -2.56
C ILE A 154 -7.84 9.83 -1.37
N GLN A 155 -7.39 9.40 -0.21
CA GLN A 155 -8.16 9.49 1.02
C GLN A 155 -7.95 10.82 1.73
N ASP A 156 -6.70 11.28 1.76
CA ASP A 156 -6.35 12.54 2.41
C ASP A 156 -5.07 13.13 1.83
N VAL A 157 -4.95 14.45 1.92
CA VAL A 157 -3.77 15.25 1.57
C VAL A 157 -3.39 16.05 2.81
N MET A 158 -2.25 15.72 3.41
CA MET A 158 -1.85 16.20 4.73
C MET A 158 -1.00 17.48 4.67
N PHE A 159 -0.47 17.82 3.50
CA PHE A 159 0.39 18.99 3.30
C PHE A 159 -0.14 19.86 2.17
N ARG A 160 0.17 21.16 2.27
CA ARG A 160 -0.11 22.17 1.26
C ARG A 160 1.17 22.63 0.59
N GLU A 161 1.03 23.24 -0.57
CA GLU A 161 2.13 23.89 -1.27
C GLU A 161 2.73 24.99 -0.37
N GLY A 162 4.06 25.05 -0.31
CA GLY A 162 4.82 25.94 0.57
C GLY A 162 5.14 25.37 1.95
N GLU A 163 4.52 24.27 2.39
CA GLU A 163 4.82 23.65 3.68
C GLU A 163 6.07 22.77 3.61
N PHE A 164 6.78 22.65 4.71
CA PHE A 164 7.95 21.79 4.82
C PHE A 164 7.55 20.39 5.27
N ALA A 165 7.75 19.38 4.42
CA ALA A 165 7.55 17.99 4.76
C ALA A 165 8.85 17.36 5.27
N ASN A 166 8.80 16.75 6.47
CA ASN A 166 9.94 16.04 7.04
C ASN A 166 10.11 14.65 6.37
N PRO A 167 11.31 14.07 6.41
CA PRO A 167 11.52 12.69 5.97
C PRO A 167 10.55 11.72 6.64
N ASN A 168 10.00 10.78 5.85
CA ASN A 168 9.04 9.77 6.30
C ASN A 168 7.70 10.31 6.83
N GLN A 169 7.43 11.60 6.74
CA GLN A 169 6.15 12.18 7.09
C GLN A 169 5.20 12.09 5.88
N PRO A 170 4.07 11.37 6.00
CA PRO A 170 3.16 11.19 4.86
C PRO A 170 2.59 12.50 4.34
N VAL A 171 2.70 12.72 3.04
CA VAL A 171 2.07 13.87 2.35
C VAL A 171 0.69 13.50 1.84
N VAL A 172 0.54 12.29 1.32
CA VAL A 172 -0.72 11.80 0.75
C VAL A 172 -1.03 10.42 1.33
N SER A 173 -2.29 10.21 1.68
CA SER A 173 -2.86 8.92 2.06
C SER A 173 -3.81 8.45 0.96
N MET A 174 -3.66 7.22 0.51
CA MET A 174 -4.46 6.63 -0.56
C MET A 174 -4.95 5.23 -0.17
N LEU A 175 -6.07 4.81 -0.72
CA LEU A 175 -6.65 3.50 -0.48
C LEU A 175 -6.79 2.75 -1.80
N PRO A 176 -5.90 1.79 -2.08
CA PRO A 176 -6.09 0.84 -3.15
C PRO A 176 -7.33 -0.04 -2.88
N PRO A 177 -8.21 -0.29 -3.86
CA PRO A 177 -9.39 -1.12 -3.65
C PRO A 177 -9.08 -2.50 -3.07
N GLN A 178 -8.01 -3.14 -3.52
CA GLN A 178 -7.57 -4.46 -3.03
C GLN A 178 -7.12 -4.47 -1.56
N ASN A 179 -6.93 -3.31 -0.96
CA ASN A 179 -6.56 -3.15 0.45
C ASN A 179 -7.77 -3.02 1.37
N ILE A 180 -8.99 -3.13 0.83
CA ILE A 180 -10.21 -3.22 1.63
C ILE A 180 -10.42 -4.68 2.00
N LYS A 181 -10.55 -4.95 3.30
CA LYS A 181 -10.88 -6.25 3.87
C LYS A 181 -12.11 -6.13 4.76
N VAL A 182 -12.75 -7.24 5.05
CA VAL A 182 -13.85 -7.29 6.02
C VAL A 182 -13.34 -7.93 7.30
N ARG A 183 -13.46 -7.21 8.39
CA ARG A 183 -13.19 -7.70 9.73
C ARG A 183 -14.52 -8.05 10.40
N PHE A 184 -14.65 -9.27 10.90
CA PHE A 184 -15.87 -9.74 11.56
C PHE A 184 -15.54 -10.56 12.81
N PHE A 185 -16.55 -10.80 13.63
CA PHE A 185 -16.38 -11.43 14.93
C PHE A 185 -17.22 -12.68 15.02
N VAL A 186 -16.58 -13.78 15.36
CA VAL A 186 -17.19 -15.12 15.44
C VAL A 186 -17.24 -15.56 16.89
N PRO A 187 -18.42 -15.95 17.41
CA PRO A 187 -18.55 -16.53 18.73
C PRO A 187 -17.71 -17.80 18.90
N GLU A 188 -17.19 -18.06 20.10
CA GLU A 188 -16.40 -19.25 20.39
C GLU A 188 -17.10 -20.55 19.98
N ALA A 189 -18.40 -20.64 20.22
CA ALA A 189 -19.20 -21.82 19.90
C ALA A 189 -19.27 -22.14 18.39
N GLU A 190 -19.03 -21.14 17.53
CA GLU A 190 -19.12 -21.25 16.08
C GLU A 190 -17.74 -21.30 15.41
N LEU A 191 -16.66 -21.19 16.19
CA LEU A 191 -15.29 -21.16 15.67
C LEU A 191 -14.94 -22.42 14.86
N GLY A 192 -15.49 -23.56 15.21
CA GLY A 192 -15.31 -24.81 14.48
C GLY A 192 -15.90 -24.82 13.07
N ASN A 193 -16.82 -23.90 12.77
CA ASN A 193 -17.49 -23.79 11.46
C ASN A 193 -16.65 -23.03 10.43
N ILE A 194 -15.63 -22.27 10.86
CA ILE A 194 -14.79 -21.47 10.00
C ILE A 194 -13.35 -21.96 10.02
N LYS A 195 -12.66 -21.72 8.90
CA LYS A 195 -11.21 -21.99 8.77
C LYS A 195 -10.58 -21.00 7.80
N GLU A 196 -9.29 -20.80 7.92
CA GLU A 196 -8.52 -20.06 6.91
C GLU A 196 -8.68 -20.69 5.53
N GLY A 197 -8.81 -19.87 4.49
CA GLY A 197 -9.12 -20.28 3.13
C GLY A 197 -10.62 -20.54 2.89
N GLY A 198 -11.47 -20.54 3.92
CA GLY A 198 -12.92 -20.67 3.79
C GLY A 198 -13.54 -19.52 3.01
N LYS A 199 -14.57 -19.83 2.22
CA LYS A 199 -15.34 -18.82 1.45
C LYS A 199 -16.52 -18.32 2.27
N VAL A 200 -16.75 -17.02 2.22
CA VAL A 200 -17.85 -16.33 2.88
C VAL A 200 -18.63 -15.47 1.91
N LEU A 201 -19.92 -15.34 2.18
CA LEU A 201 -20.80 -14.40 1.52
C LEU A 201 -20.88 -13.14 2.39
N LEU A 202 -20.80 -11.98 1.75
CA LEU A 202 -20.78 -10.68 2.39
C LEU A 202 -21.99 -9.87 1.93
N THR A 203 -22.74 -9.35 2.88
CA THR A 203 -23.93 -8.53 2.61
C THR A 203 -23.78 -7.18 3.30
N CYS A 204 -24.00 -6.10 2.56
CA CYS A 204 -23.98 -4.74 3.09
C CYS A 204 -24.97 -3.83 2.35
N SER A 205 -25.37 -2.72 2.96
CA SER A 205 -26.24 -1.75 2.32
C SER A 205 -25.56 -1.13 1.09
N GLY A 206 -26.20 -1.21 -0.08
CA GLY A 206 -25.66 -0.68 -1.33
C GLY A 206 -24.54 -1.50 -1.98
N CYS A 207 -24.22 -2.68 -1.43
CA CYS A 207 -23.30 -3.61 -2.07
C CYS A 207 -24.00 -4.43 -3.16
N PRO A 208 -23.23 -4.94 -4.17
CA PRO A 208 -23.73 -5.93 -5.11
C PRO A 208 -24.23 -7.18 -4.38
N GLN A 209 -25.24 -7.84 -4.95
CA GLN A 209 -25.64 -9.16 -4.48
C GLN A 209 -24.53 -10.18 -4.75
N ASN A 210 -24.38 -11.16 -3.85
CA ASN A 210 -23.38 -12.24 -3.96
C ASN A 210 -21.92 -11.77 -3.85
N LEU A 211 -21.65 -10.72 -3.08
CA LEU A 211 -20.28 -10.33 -2.79
C LEU A 211 -19.61 -11.46 -1.97
N SER A 212 -18.54 -12.05 -2.50
CA SER A 212 -17.81 -13.13 -1.85
C SER A 212 -16.44 -12.69 -1.36
N GLY A 213 -15.95 -13.40 -0.37
CA GLY A 213 -14.61 -13.20 0.17
C GLY A 213 -14.01 -14.50 0.67
N THR A 214 -12.71 -14.46 0.92
CA THR A 214 -11.94 -15.58 1.45
C THR A 214 -11.38 -15.20 2.82
N ILE A 215 -11.60 -16.02 3.83
CA ILE A 215 -11.01 -15.86 5.16
C ILE A 215 -9.49 -16.00 5.04
N ARG A 216 -8.76 -14.96 5.40
CA ARG A 216 -7.28 -14.93 5.33
C ARG A 216 -6.61 -14.98 6.67
N PHE A 217 -7.35 -14.63 7.72
CA PHE A 217 -6.81 -14.60 9.07
C PHE A 217 -7.90 -14.93 10.07
N LEU A 218 -7.55 -15.74 11.05
CA LEU A 218 -8.36 -16.06 12.21
C LEU A 218 -7.51 -15.82 13.45
N SER A 219 -7.95 -14.90 14.32
CA SER A 219 -7.20 -14.58 15.54
C SER A 219 -7.16 -15.77 16.48
N THR A 220 -6.00 -16.05 17.03
CA THR A 220 -5.81 -17.00 18.13
C THR A 220 -6.09 -16.36 19.49
N GLU A 221 -6.24 -15.03 19.54
CA GLU A 221 -6.53 -14.29 20.76
C GLU A 221 -8.02 -13.94 20.83
N VAL A 222 -8.58 -14.20 21.98
CA VAL A 222 -9.95 -13.83 22.31
C VAL A 222 -10.08 -12.32 22.47
N LYS A 223 -11.12 -11.73 21.91
CA LYS A 223 -11.52 -10.36 22.20
C LYS A 223 -12.86 -10.36 22.91
N PHE A 224 -12.98 -9.46 23.88
CA PHE A 224 -14.27 -9.20 24.50
C PHE A 224 -15.02 -8.16 23.67
N THR A 225 -16.27 -8.41 23.33
CA THR A 225 -17.12 -7.34 22.81
C THR A 225 -17.36 -6.35 23.94
N PRO A 226 -17.00 -5.06 23.78
CA PRO A 226 -17.31 -4.06 24.81
C PRO A 226 -18.82 -4.03 25.02
N PRO A 227 -19.29 -4.05 26.26
CA PRO A 227 -20.73 -3.93 26.55
C PRO A 227 -21.21 -2.55 26.09
N VAL A 228 -21.97 -2.52 25.01
CA VAL A 228 -22.69 -1.32 24.58
C VAL A 228 -24.00 -1.31 25.32
N ILE A 229 -24.06 -0.75 26.52
CA ILE A 229 -25.26 -0.58 27.39
C ILE A 229 -25.39 -1.63 28.50
N TYR A 230 -25.43 -1.12 29.67
CA TYR A 230 -25.77 -1.80 30.94
C TYR A 230 -27.11 -2.48 30.89
N SER A 231 -27.13 -3.79 30.73
CA SER A 231 -28.23 -4.64 31.16
C SER A 231 -27.68 -5.92 31.78
N ASP A 232 -28.24 -6.34 32.92
CA ASP A 232 -27.79 -7.48 33.71
C ASP A 232 -27.86 -8.85 33.02
N GLN A 233 -28.09 -8.90 31.69
CA GLN A 233 -28.19 -10.12 30.90
C GLN A 233 -27.15 -10.23 29.78
N SER A 234 -26.22 -9.28 29.63
CA SER A 234 -25.15 -9.38 28.67
C SER A 234 -24.00 -10.20 29.25
N LYS A 235 -24.09 -11.52 29.17
CA LYS A 235 -22.88 -12.39 29.31
C LYS A 235 -21.88 -11.92 28.25
N GLU A 236 -20.71 -11.51 28.70
CA GLU A 236 -19.58 -11.24 27.81
C GLU A 236 -19.39 -12.44 26.88
N LYS A 237 -19.78 -12.29 25.61
CA LYS A 237 -19.58 -13.34 24.63
C LYS A 237 -18.14 -13.26 24.15
N LEU A 238 -17.39 -14.31 24.40
CA LEU A 238 -16.07 -14.49 23.85
C LEU A 238 -16.19 -14.55 22.33
N VAL A 239 -15.47 -13.67 21.63
CA VAL A 239 -15.46 -13.62 20.18
C VAL A 239 -14.04 -13.68 19.64
N TYR A 240 -13.87 -14.31 18.52
CA TYR A 240 -12.64 -14.36 17.77
C TYR A 240 -12.76 -13.47 16.54
N MET A 241 -11.73 -12.66 16.32
CA MET A 241 -11.65 -11.80 15.15
C MET A 241 -11.24 -12.62 13.93
N ALA A 242 -11.97 -12.49 12.86
CA ALA A 242 -11.61 -13.03 11.55
C ALA A 242 -11.51 -11.91 10.52
N GLU A 243 -10.64 -12.07 9.53
CA GLU A 243 -10.50 -11.16 8.41
C GLU A 243 -10.69 -11.91 7.10
N ALA A 244 -11.56 -11.37 6.24
CA ALA A 244 -11.77 -11.87 4.89
C ALA A 244 -11.33 -10.80 3.87
N THR A 245 -10.59 -11.25 2.85
CA THR A 245 -10.33 -10.44 1.65
C THR A 245 -11.45 -10.67 0.65
N LEU A 246 -11.89 -9.61 0.00
CA LEU A 246 -12.89 -9.69 -1.04
C LEU A 246 -12.29 -10.32 -2.31
N ASP A 247 -13.05 -11.15 -3.00
CA ASP A 247 -12.67 -11.70 -4.30
C ASP A 247 -12.72 -10.59 -5.37
N GLU A 248 -13.75 -9.71 -5.27
CA GLU A 248 -13.86 -8.47 -6.02
C GLU A 248 -14.24 -7.35 -5.06
N THR A 249 -13.52 -6.23 -5.10
CA THR A 249 -13.83 -5.09 -4.23
C THR A 249 -14.73 -4.10 -4.95
N PRO A 250 -16.00 -3.99 -4.60
CA PRO A 250 -16.91 -3.03 -5.21
C PRO A 250 -16.54 -1.61 -4.76
N ARG A 251 -16.64 -0.65 -5.68
CA ARG A 251 -16.41 0.77 -5.38
C ARG A 251 -17.38 1.35 -4.34
N THR A 252 -18.49 0.66 -4.11
CA THR A 252 -19.53 1.07 -3.15
C THR A 252 -19.23 0.64 -1.71
N LEU A 253 -18.22 -0.21 -1.48
CA LEU A 253 -17.85 -0.63 -0.14
C LEU A 253 -16.85 0.36 0.45
N HIS A 254 -17.25 1.03 1.51
CA HIS A 254 -16.44 2.03 2.19
C HIS A 254 -15.88 1.52 3.52
N PRO A 255 -14.65 1.89 3.90
CA PRO A 255 -14.14 1.61 5.24
C PRO A 255 -15.08 2.14 6.33
N GLY A 256 -15.30 1.32 7.37
CA GLY A 256 -16.23 1.60 8.45
C GLY A 256 -17.67 1.15 8.17
N GLN A 257 -17.99 0.74 6.93
CA GLN A 257 -19.34 0.27 6.59
C GLN A 257 -19.63 -1.07 7.25
N PRO A 258 -20.78 -1.22 7.94
CA PRO A 258 -21.22 -2.50 8.51
C PRO A 258 -21.44 -3.55 7.42
N VAL A 259 -20.99 -4.77 7.71
CA VAL A 259 -21.09 -5.93 6.81
C VAL A 259 -21.61 -7.12 7.62
N THR A 260 -22.57 -7.83 7.06
CA THR A 260 -23.00 -9.15 7.56
C THR A 260 -22.27 -10.23 6.76
N VAL A 261 -21.67 -11.17 7.45
CA VAL A 261 -20.88 -12.27 6.90
C VAL A 261 -21.61 -13.59 7.15
N SER A 262 -21.74 -14.43 6.12
CA SER A 262 -22.29 -15.77 6.27
C SER A 262 -21.42 -16.78 5.53
N LEU A 263 -21.48 -18.04 5.92
CA LEU A 263 -20.83 -19.10 5.15
C LEU A 263 -21.51 -19.23 3.79
N LEU A 264 -20.68 -19.45 2.76
CA LEU A 264 -21.23 -19.89 1.48
C LEU A 264 -21.88 -21.27 1.69
N PRO A 265 -23.13 -21.46 1.21
CA PRO A 265 -23.76 -22.78 1.26
C PRO A 265 -22.81 -23.80 0.60
N ARG A 266 -22.51 -24.88 1.32
CA ARG A 266 -21.75 -26.00 0.74
C ARG A 266 -22.61 -26.57 -0.38
N PRO A 267 -22.09 -26.75 -1.61
CA PRO A 267 -22.85 -27.46 -2.62
C PRO A 267 -23.30 -28.78 -2.01
N ALA A 268 -24.59 -29.09 -2.12
CA ALA A 268 -25.13 -30.38 -1.71
C ALA A 268 -24.45 -31.45 -2.60
N ASP A 269 -23.77 -32.40 -1.95
CA ASP A 269 -23.22 -33.59 -2.60
C ASP A 269 -24.33 -34.45 -3.18
#